data_56bfa082ac26eea02fd507fe1860b867
#
_entry.id   56bfa082ac26eea02fd507fe1860b867
#
_cell.length_a   1.000
_cell.length_b   1.000
_cell.length_c   1.000
_cell.angle_alpha   90.00
_cell.angle_beta   90.00
_cell.angle_gamma   90.00
#
_symmetry.space_group_name_H-M   'P 1'
#
loop_
_entity.id
_entity.type
_entity.pdbx_description
1 polymer ?
#
loop_
_entity_poly.entity_id
_entity_poly.type
_entity_poly.pdbx_seq_one_letter_code
_entity_poly.pdbx_strand_id
1 'polypeptide(L)'
;MVEVCAKKFIVIVDETKLCDGLGPGFPVPVEITPFCHMHTLRLIGGLPSLAGCTPKLRMGSSSSNQPDGDEIAVTDNGNYIVDLEFTEPIKDVPKAASELKNTVGVVDHGLFIGMSTAVIIAGSDGVYVKK
;
A
#
# COMPACT_ATOMS: atom_id res chain seq x y z
N MET A 1 -7.99 0.99 8.23
CA MET A 1 -9.18 1.10 9.13
C MET A 1 -8.87 1.88 10.40
N VAL A 2 -7.79 1.59 11.13
CA VAL A 2 -7.41 2.29 12.38
C VAL A 2 -7.24 3.80 12.16
N GLU A 3 -6.60 4.20 11.09
CA GLU A 3 -6.32 5.58 10.71
C GLU A 3 -7.60 6.40 10.54
N VAL A 4 -8.63 5.82 9.91
CA VAL A 4 -9.93 6.48 9.67
C VAL A 4 -10.71 6.67 10.97
N CYS A 5 -10.54 5.77 11.94
CA CYS A 5 -11.22 5.85 13.24
C CYS A 5 -10.52 6.81 14.22
N ALA A 6 -9.28 7.24 13.92
CA ALA A 6 -8.53 8.12 14.79
C ALA A 6 -9.04 9.56 14.73
N LYS A 7 -9.13 10.23 15.90
CA LYS A 7 -9.44 11.67 15.96
C LYS A 7 -8.35 12.54 15.33
N LYS A 8 -7.10 12.07 15.38
CA LYS A 8 -5.94 12.67 14.75
C LYS A 8 -5.04 11.54 14.26
N PHE A 9 -4.64 11.61 13.00
CA PHE A 9 -3.65 10.70 12.43
C PHE A 9 -2.39 11.51 12.14
N ILE A 10 -1.33 11.23 12.87
CA ILE A 10 -0.03 11.89 12.75
C ILE A 10 0.95 10.89 12.17
N VAL A 11 1.55 11.24 11.05
CA VAL A 11 2.58 10.44 10.37
C VAL A 11 3.95 10.96 10.80
N ILE A 12 4.83 10.08 11.23
CA ILE A 12 6.21 10.38 11.60
C ILE A 12 7.14 9.67 10.62
N VAL A 13 7.99 10.42 9.94
CA VAL A 13 8.93 9.92 8.94
C VAL A 13 10.28 10.62 9.03
N ASP A 14 11.31 10.01 8.50
CA ASP A 14 12.55 10.70 8.14
C ASP A 14 12.46 11.28 6.71
N GLU A 15 13.41 12.17 6.39
CA GLU A 15 13.44 12.84 5.08
C GLU A 15 13.58 11.89 3.89
N THR A 16 14.12 10.69 4.08
CA THR A 16 14.27 9.68 3.00
C THR A 16 12.94 9.11 2.51
N LYS A 17 11.87 9.31 3.30
CA LYS A 17 10.50 8.89 2.95
C LYS A 17 9.74 9.92 2.12
N LEU A 18 10.31 11.11 1.94
CA LEU A 18 9.73 12.12 1.09
C LEU A 18 9.94 11.76 -0.38
N CYS A 19 8.88 11.87 -1.16
CA CYS A 19 8.91 11.59 -2.61
C CYS A 19 8.00 12.56 -3.35
N ASP A 20 8.27 12.76 -4.63
CA ASP A 20 7.45 13.61 -5.51
C ASP A 20 6.18 12.92 -6.00
N GLY A 21 6.07 11.60 -5.79
CA GLY A 21 4.91 10.80 -6.15
C GLY A 21 4.97 9.40 -5.58
N LEU A 22 3.78 8.82 -5.32
CA LEU A 22 3.64 7.48 -4.78
C LEU A 22 3.86 6.41 -5.85
N GLY A 23 4.50 5.31 -5.49
CA GLY A 23 4.72 4.12 -6.33
C GLY A 23 6.18 3.70 -6.42
N PRO A 24 7.09 4.50 -6.98
CA PRO A 24 8.50 4.15 -7.06
C PRO A 24 9.18 4.05 -5.69
N GLY A 25 10.12 3.11 -5.58
CA GLY A 25 10.96 2.94 -4.39
C GLY A 25 10.38 2.00 -3.33
N PHE A 26 9.07 2.00 -3.12
CA PHE A 26 8.40 1.07 -2.21
C PHE A 26 7.12 0.52 -2.86
N PRO A 27 6.87 -0.79 -2.80
CA PRO A 27 5.64 -1.36 -3.33
C PRO A 27 4.42 -0.87 -2.54
N VAL A 28 3.31 -0.70 -3.24
CA VAL A 28 2.02 -0.42 -2.60
C VAL A 28 1.36 -1.74 -2.24
N PRO A 29 1.17 -2.06 -0.95
CA PRO A 29 0.54 -3.31 -0.54
C PRO A 29 -0.98 -3.23 -0.73
N VAL A 30 -1.55 -4.33 -1.19
CA VAL A 30 -3.00 -4.53 -1.30
C VAL A 30 -3.37 -5.83 -0.61
N GLU A 31 -4.18 -5.76 0.42
CA GLU A 31 -4.70 -6.93 1.13
C GLU A 31 -5.84 -7.54 0.32
N ILE A 32 -5.77 -8.84 0.06
CA ILE A 32 -6.74 -9.59 -0.74
C ILE A 32 -7.19 -10.86 -0.02
N THR A 33 -8.40 -11.31 -0.30
CA THR A 33 -8.88 -12.60 0.21
C THR A 33 -8.08 -13.76 -0.39
N PRO A 34 -7.80 -14.85 0.38
CA PRO A 34 -7.12 -16.03 -0.14
C PRO A 34 -7.89 -16.74 -1.25
N PHE A 35 -9.22 -16.71 -1.17
CA PHE A 35 -10.08 -17.35 -2.18
C PHE A 35 -9.88 -16.70 -3.55
N CYS A 36 -9.51 -17.52 -4.54
CA CYS A 36 -9.23 -17.07 -5.91
C CYS A 36 -8.19 -15.94 -6.01
N HIS A 37 -7.21 -15.89 -5.12
CA HIS A 37 -6.21 -14.82 -5.05
C HIS A 37 -5.49 -14.54 -6.37
N MET A 38 -5.18 -15.57 -7.18
CA MET A 38 -4.55 -15.39 -8.50
C MET A 38 -5.46 -14.68 -9.51
N HIS A 39 -6.79 -14.84 -9.37
CA HIS A 39 -7.75 -14.08 -10.18
C HIS A 39 -7.75 -12.61 -9.74
N THR A 40 -7.83 -12.34 -8.43
CA THR A 40 -7.79 -10.99 -7.87
C THR A 40 -6.49 -10.27 -8.24
N LEU A 41 -5.33 -10.95 -8.14
CA LEU A 41 -4.04 -10.40 -8.56
C LEU A 41 -4.06 -9.94 -10.03
N ARG A 42 -4.62 -10.75 -10.94
CA ARG A 42 -4.75 -10.39 -12.36
C ARG A 42 -5.71 -9.23 -12.59
N LEU A 43 -6.83 -9.17 -11.85
CA LEU A 43 -7.76 -8.04 -11.92
C LEU A 43 -7.06 -6.74 -11.52
N ILE A 44 -6.33 -6.75 -10.40
CA ILE A 44 -5.56 -5.58 -9.92
C ILE A 44 -4.55 -5.12 -10.99
N GLY A 45 -3.79 -6.04 -11.57
CA GLY A 45 -2.81 -5.72 -12.62
C GLY A 45 -3.42 -5.16 -13.90
N GLY A 46 -4.73 -5.36 -14.14
CA GLY A 46 -5.48 -4.82 -15.27
C GLY A 46 -6.17 -3.47 -15.00
N LEU A 47 -6.07 -2.91 -13.78
CA LEU A 47 -6.74 -1.64 -13.45
C LEU A 47 -6.11 -0.46 -14.20
N PRO A 48 -6.91 0.38 -14.89
CA PRO A 48 -6.38 1.47 -15.71
C PRO A 48 -5.53 2.48 -14.94
N SER A 49 -5.90 2.80 -13.69
CA SER A 49 -5.15 3.75 -12.86
C SER A 49 -3.84 3.19 -12.29
N LEU A 50 -3.64 1.87 -12.41
CA LEU A 50 -2.42 1.15 -12.01
C LEU A 50 -1.61 0.70 -13.22
N ALA A 51 -1.87 1.26 -14.41
CA ALA A 51 -1.14 0.91 -15.64
C ALA A 51 0.37 1.10 -15.43
N GLY A 52 1.14 0.05 -15.77
CA GLY A 52 2.60 0.02 -15.58
C GLY A 52 3.04 -0.58 -14.23
N CYS A 53 2.12 -0.97 -13.34
CA CYS A 53 2.50 -1.71 -12.15
C CYS A 53 2.83 -3.18 -12.46
N THR A 54 3.71 -3.75 -11.65
CA THR A 54 3.97 -5.19 -11.61
C THR A 54 3.39 -5.75 -10.32
N PRO A 55 2.22 -6.42 -10.35
CA PRO A 55 1.65 -7.01 -9.15
C PRO A 55 2.35 -8.32 -8.80
N LYS A 56 2.76 -8.47 -7.55
CA LYS A 56 3.41 -9.67 -7.02
C LYS A 56 2.73 -10.13 -5.75
N LEU A 57 2.46 -11.43 -5.65
CA LEU A 57 2.01 -11.99 -4.38
C LEU A 57 3.18 -11.96 -3.39
N ARG A 58 2.94 -11.41 -2.19
CA ARG A 58 3.97 -11.33 -1.17
C ARG A 58 4.30 -12.73 -0.66
N MET A 59 5.57 -13.08 -0.73
CA MET A 59 6.09 -14.30 -0.13
C MET A 59 6.67 -13.96 1.25
N GLY A 60 6.53 -14.88 2.18
CA GLY A 60 6.98 -14.70 3.56
C GLY A 60 6.85 -16.01 4.29
N SER A 61 6.08 -16.04 5.37
CA SER A 61 5.66 -17.28 6.03
C SER A 61 4.15 -17.28 6.23
N SER A 62 3.56 -18.46 6.39
CA SER A 62 2.14 -18.62 6.67
C SER A 62 1.68 -18.02 8.03
N SER A 63 2.63 -17.58 8.85
CA SER A 63 2.39 -16.93 10.15
C SER A 63 2.84 -15.47 10.20
N SER A 64 3.35 -14.91 9.11
CA SER A 64 3.91 -13.55 9.07
C SER A 64 3.63 -12.89 7.71
N ASN A 65 3.42 -11.57 7.74
CA ASN A 65 3.29 -10.76 6.53
C ASN A 65 4.64 -10.16 6.06
N GLN A 66 5.75 -10.58 6.63
CA GLN A 66 7.08 -10.12 6.22
C GLN A 66 7.50 -10.75 4.89
N PRO A 67 8.15 -10.00 3.99
CA PRO A 67 8.46 -10.44 2.63
C PRO A 67 9.77 -11.24 2.54
N ASP A 68 10.02 -12.16 3.46
CA ASP A 68 11.31 -12.81 3.69
C ASP A 68 11.28 -14.34 3.73
N GLY A 69 10.30 -14.98 3.13
CA GLY A 69 10.16 -16.44 3.15
C GLY A 69 9.73 -17.05 1.82
N ASP A 70 9.55 -18.37 1.82
CA ASP A 70 9.21 -19.17 0.65
C ASP A 70 7.70 -19.55 0.58
N GLU A 71 6.94 -19.19 1.62
CA GLU A 71 5.50 -19.41 1.69
C GLU A 71 4.74 -18.13 1.36
N ILE A 72 3.45 -18.22 1.08
CA ILE A 72 2.61 -17.04 0.91
C ILE A 72 2.46 -16.34 2.27
N ALA A 73 2.82 -15.05 2.31
CA ALA A 73 2.67 -14.23 3.51
C ALA A 73 1.18 -14.06 3.87
N VAL A 74 0.87 -14.17 5.17
CA VAL A 74 -0.49 -14.08 5.70
C VAL A 74 -0.59 -12.90 6.66
N THR A 75 -1.64 -12.06 6.50
CA THR A 75 -1.93 -10.97 7.42
C THR A 75 -2.52 -11.49 8.73
N ASP A 76 -2.58 -10.63 9.76
CA ASP A 76 -3.24 -10.95 11.04
C ASP A 76 -4.73 -11.33 10.88
N ASN A 77 -5.34 -10.92 9.77
CA ASN A 77 -6.73 -11.28 9.42
C ASN A 77 -6.85 -12.55 8.57
N GLY A 78 -5.74 -13.26 8.32
CA GLY A 78 -5.71 -14.47 7.50
C GLY A 78 -5.81 -14.22 6.01
N ASN A 79 -5.53 -13.01 5.54
CA ASN A 79 -5.56 -12.61 4.15
C ASN A 79 -4.16 -12.65 3.50
N TYR A 80 -4.09 -12.51 2.18
CA TYR A 80 -2.85 -12.39 1.43
C TYR A 80 -2.56 -10.94 1.07
N ILE A 81 -1.34 -10.67 0.62
CA ILE A 81 -0.91 -9.34 0.19
C ILE A 81 -0.40 -9.43 -1.25
N VAL A 82 -0.88 -8.52 -2.09
CA VAL A 82 -0.30 -8.23 -3.40
C VAL A 82 0.50 -6.94 -3.28
N ASP A 83 1.79 -7.01 -3.54
CA ASP A 83 2.67 -5.86 -3.64
C ASP A 83 2.67 -5.32 -5.06
N LEU A 84 2.34 -4.04 -5.23
CA LEU A 84 2.34 -3.35 -6.51
C LEU A 84 3.65 -2.58 -6.65
N GLU A 85 4.53 -3.04 -7.53
CA GLU A 85 5.77 -2.37 -7.86
C GLU A 85 5.57 -1.41 -9.04
N PHE A 86 6.10 -0.20 -8.92
CA PHE A 86 6.01 0.83 -9.94
C PHE A 86 7.41 1.36 -10.30
N THR A 87 7.64 1.63 -11.57
CA THR A 87 8.82 2.35 -12.06
C THR A 87 8.58 3.86 -12.17
N GLU A 88 7.32 4.26 -12.32
CA GLU A 88 6.90 5.65 -12.39
C GLU A 88 5.79 5.96 -11.38
N PRO A 89 5.63 7.22 -10.94
CA PRO A 89 4.57 7.60 -10.01
C PRO A 89 3.17 7.31 -10.53
N ILE A 90 2.28 6.92 -9.63
CA ILE A 90 0.86 6.76 -9.90
C ILE A 90 0.28 8.12 -10.26
N LYS A 91 -0.29 8.25 -11.46
CA LYS A 91 -0.79 9.53 -12.00
C LYS A 91 -1.99 10.09 -11.25
N ASP A 92 -2.92 9.20 -10.84
CA ASP A 92 -4.16 9.58 -10.15
C ASP A 92 -4.36 8.63 -8.96
N VAL A 93 -3.75 8.99 -7.83
CA VAL A 93 -3.77 8.18 -6.61
C VAL A 93 -5.20 8.03 -6.05
N PRO A 94 -6.06 9.05 -5.99
CA PRO A 94 -7.46 8.91 -5.57
C PRO A 94 -8.24 7.92 -6.42
N LYS A 95 -8.07 7.98 -7.73
CA LYS A 95 -8.74 7.05 -8.66
C LYS A 95 -8.24 5.63 -8.49
N ALA A 96 -6.91 5.44 -8.37
CA ALA A 96 -6.32 4.14 -8.10
C ALA A 96 -6.85 3.51 -6.80
N ALA A 97 -6.94 4.28 -5.72
CA ALA A 97 -7.52 3.84 -4.46
C ALA A 97 -9.00 3.43 -4.60
N SER A 98 -9.78 4.20 -5.35
CA SER A 98 -11.19 3.89 -5.62
C SER A 98 -11.34 2.63 -6.46
N GLU A 99 -10.55 2.44 -7.51
CA GLU A 99 -10.56 1.24 -8.34
C GLU A 99 -10.18 -0.01 -7.53
N LEU A 100 -9.15 0.08 -6.68
CA LEU A 100 -8.78 -1.01 -5.78
C LEU A 100 -9.93 -1.38 -4.84
N LYS A 101 -10.55 -0.42 -4.17
CA LYS A 101 -11.68 -0.67 -3.25
C LYS A 101 -12.89 -1.29 -3.93
N ASN A 102 -13.10 -1.01 -5.21
CA ASN A 102 -14.22 -1.57 -5.98
C ASN A 102 -13.88 -2.92 -6.65
N THR A 103 -12.65 -3.42 -6.48
CA THR A 103 -12.24 -4.70 -7.03
C THR A 103 -12.65 -5.84 -6.11
N VAL A 104 -13.42 -6.79 -6.62
CA VAL A 104 -13.84 -7.97 -5.86
C VAL A 104 -12.60 -8.77 -5.42
N GLY A 105 -12.56 -9.12 -4.13
CA GLY A 105 -11.45 -9.83 -3.52
C GLY A 105 -10.42 -8.92 -2.85
N VAL A 106 -10.46 -7.61 -3.08
CA VAL A 106 -9.65 -6.63 -2.33
C VAL A 106 -10.33 -6.32 -1.00
N VAL A 107 -9.56 -6.36 0.08
CA VAL A 107 -9.99 -6.05 1.45
C VAL A 107 -9.63 -4.61 1.80
N ASP A 108 -8.35 -4.24 1.65
CA ASP A 108 -7.86 -2.88 1.87
C ASP A 108 -6.56 -2.65 1.07
N HIS A 109 -6.06 -1.43 1.07
CA HIS A 109 -4.84 -1.04 0.36
C HIS A 109 -4.01 -0.01 1.14
N GLY A 110 -2.70 0.05 0.85
CA GLY A 110 -1.73 0.92 1.50
C GLY A 110 -1.67 2.37 0.98
N LEU A 111 -2.65 2.83 0.22
CA LEU A 111 -2.72 4.24 -0.20
C LEU A 111 -3.52 5.04 0.84
N PHE A 112 -2.82 5.87 1.63
CA PHE A 112 -3.40 6.73 2.67
C PHE A 112 -3.60 8.14 2.11
N ILE A 113 -4.80 8.44 1.66
CA ILE A 113 -5.11 9.69 0.94
C ILE A 113 -5.94 10.61 1.82
N GLY A 114 -5.43 11.84 2.08
CA GLY A 114 -6.15 12.87 2.80
C GLY A 114 -6.49 12.52 4.25
N MET A 115 -5.82 11.52 4.84
CA MET A 115 -6.11 11.05 6.20
C MET A 115 -5.24 11.71 7.27
N SER A 116 -4.00 12.12 6.91
CA SER A 116 -3.05 12.68 7.88
C SER A 116 -3.48 14.06 8.34
N THR A 117 -3.47 14.26 9.65
CA THR A 117 -3.69 15.58 10.28
C THR A 117 -2.40 16.40 10.26
N ALA A 118 -1.26 15.75 10.39
CA ALA A 118 0.07 16.33 10.34
C ALA A 118 1.11 15.27 9.99
N VAL A 119 2.21 15.70 9.38
CA VAL A 119 3.38 14.86 9.11
C VAL A 119 4.57 15.49 9.85
N ILE A 120 5.21 14.71 10.72
CA ILE A 120 6.44 15.09 11.43
C ILE A 120 7.60 14.47 10.68
N ILE A 121 8.53 15.31 10.25
CA ILE A 121 9.65 14.89 9.40
C ILE A 121 10.95 15.14 10.15
N ALA A 122 11.74 14.08 10.34
CA ALA A 122 13.09 14.16 10.88
C ALA A 122 14.08 14.31 9.72
N GLY A 123 14.68 15.51 9.63
CA GLY A 123 15.72 15.83 8.65
C GLY A 123 17.09 15.97 9.29
N SER A 124 18.12 16.09 8.46
CA SER A 124 19.51 16.35 8.89
C SER A 124 19.65 17.64 9.72
N ASP A 125 18.83 18.64 9.44
CA ASP A 125 18.86 19.96 10.08
C ASP A 125 17.86 20.10 11.23
N GLY A 126 17.17 19.03 11.61
CA GLY A 126 16.22 19.01 12.70
C GLY A 126 14.85 18.42 12.34
N VAL A 127 13.88 18.66 13.21
CA VAL A 127 12.52 18.14 13.08
C VAL A 127 11.57 19.27 12.68
N TYR A 128 10.76 19.03 11.64
CA TYR A 128 9.73 19.99 11.20
C TYR A 128 8.38 19.31 10.98
N VAL A 129 7.32 20.13 11.04
CA VAL A 129 5.93 19.65 10.92
C VAL A 129 5.29 20.25 9.67
N LYS A 130 4.79 19.38 8.81
CA LYS A 130 3.95 19.73 7.65
C LYS A 130 2.49 19.45 8.02
N LYS A 131 1.64 20.47 7.92
CA LYS A 131 0.18 20.34 8.12
C LYS A 131 -0.53 20.27 6.77
#